data_eb8abe4aafafc76e90b9f1de546b40fc
#
_entry.id   eb8abe4aafafc76e90b9f1de546b40fc
#
_cell.length_a   1.000
_cell.length_b   1.000
_cell.length_c   1.000
_cell.angle_alpha   90.00
_cell.angle_beta   90.00
_cell.angle_gamma   90.00
#
_symmetry.space_group_name_H-M   'P 1'
#
loop_
_entity.id
_entity.type
_entity.pdbx_description
1 polymer ?
#
loop_
_entity_poly.entity_id
_entity_poly.type
_entity_poly.pdbx_seq_one_letter_code
_entity_poly.pdbx_strand_id
1 'polypeptide(L)'
;MWVWGVVVGLSLLPFFQFFKKGDPHQLAAIAELENSIDDVLLTDEAEWFQMWKTSGIHQEVYGVPYYSQLDSLTGYGFRECFDSAAAMVAAFHRVVQSQDTYRIRRRKHGDTTEVHAQVSTLQSFGLNAEFRKNVRVEDIEIEIDAGRPLMVGWLHKGDFTKGNPAVCDSEGCGHWSVIIGYDKDDFIAMDPMGKPNMQHGGHDTTKSGELIRMSRPAFYQRFLIEGEASGWAIFVDR
;
A
#
# COMPACT_ATOMS: atom_id res chain seq x y z
N MET A 1 11.49 -16.21 25.26
CA MET A 1 10.38 -15.83 24.37
C MET A 1 10.16 -14.35 24.61
N TRP A 2 10.70 -13.47 23.76
CA TRP A 2 10.70 -12.01 23.92
C TRP A 2 9.65 -11.44 22.95
N VAL A 3 8.62 -10.82 23.53
CA VAL A 3 7.62 -10.08 22.76
C VAL A 3 8.13 -8.65 22.65
N TRP A 4 8.44 -8.19 21.45
CA TRP A 4 8.79 -6.80 21.15
C TRP A 4 7.49 -6.03 20.87
N GLY A 5 7.06 -5.22 21.86
CA GLY A 5 6.07 -4.18 21.63
C GLY A 5 6.73 -3.01 20.91
N VAL A 6 6.10 -2.54 19.83
CA VAL A 6 6.52 -1.33 19.11
C VAL A 6 6.14 -0.12 19.97
N VAL A 7 7.14 0.51 20.59
CA VAL A 7 6.98 1.81 21.25
C VAL A 7 7.05 2.89 20.20
N VAL A 8 5.93 3.56 19.93
CA VAL A 8 5.87 4.79 19.16
C VAL A 8 6.71 5.84 19.90
N GLY A 9 7.78 6.30 19.24
CA GLY A 9 8.76 7.22 19.84
C GLY A 9 8.23 8.61 20.09
N LEU A 10 7.60 8.81 21.21
CA LEU A 10 7.59 10.09 21.89
C LEU A 10 8.89 10.16 22.69
N SER A 11 9.74 11.12 22.36
CA SER A 11 11.03 11.35 23.05
C SER A 11 10.79 11.83 24.48
N LEU A 12 10.57 10.89 25.40
CA LEU A 12 10.51 11.14 26.84
C LEU A 12 11.90 11.14 27.51
N LEU A 13 12.98 11.18 26.72
CA LEU A 13 14.36 11.09 27.20
C LEU A 13 14.83 12.23 28.14
N PRO A 14 14.26 13.44 28.21
CA PRO A 14 14.70 14.42 29.20
C PRO A 14 14.10 14.24 30.61
N PHE A 15 13.05 13.46 30.79
CA PHE A 15 12.36 13.36 32.09
C PHE A 15 13.01 12.39 33.08
N PHE A 16 13.74 11.37 32.61
CA PHE A 16 14.30 10.35 33.49
C PHE A 16 15.58 10.72 34.24
N GLN A 17 16.21 11.87 33.97
CA GLN A 17 17.47 12.26 34.62
C GLN A 17 17.32 12.90 36.01
N PHE A 18 16.09 13.15 36.48
CA PHE A 18 15.87 13.85 37.75
C PHE A 18 15.32 13.01 38.91
N PHE A 19 15.10 11.72 38.72
CA PHE A 19 14.50 10.88 39.76
C PHE A 19 15.54 10.23 40.67
N LYS A 20 15.45 10.48 41.98
CA LYS A 20 16.24 9.75 42.98
C LYS A 20 15.74 8.32 43.06
N LYS A 21 16.63 7.36 42.82
CA LYS A 21 16.34 5.91 42.86
C LYS A 21 15.79 5.52 44.23
N GLY A 22 14.48 5.16 44.30
CA GLY A 22 13.89 4.55 45.51
C GLY A 22 12.90 5.42 46.31
N ASP A 23 12.46 6.58 45.80
CA ASP A 23 11.41 7.36 46.47
C ASP A 23 10.03 6.68 46.27
N PRO A 24 9.34 6.22 47.36
CA PRO A 24 8.05 5.52 47.24
C PRO A 24 6.95 6.37 46.60
N HIS A 25 6.95 7.68 46.78
CA HIS A 25 5.97 8.60 46.19
C HIS A 25 6.19 8.76 44.67
N GLN A 26 7.45 8.70 44.22
CA GLN A 26 7.78 8.74 42.82
C GLN A 26 7.43 7.41 42.11
N LEU A 27 7.64 6.27 42.78
CA LEU A 27 7.26 4.96 42.26
C LEU A 27 5.73 4.83 42.13
N ALA A 28 4.97 5.37 43.10
CA ALA A 28 3.50 5.38 43.03
C ALA A 28 3.00 6.25 41.87
N ALA A 29 3.59 7.46 41.69
CA ALA A 29 3.22 8.34 40.57
C ALA A 29 3.57 7.75 39.19
N ILE A 30 4.66 7.00 39.08
CA ILE A 30 5.02 6.27 37.84
C ILE A 30 4.01 5.14 37.59
N ALA A 31 3.62 4.38 38.59
CA ALA A 31 2.63 3.32 38.45
C ALA A 31 1.23 3.87 38.09
N GLU A 32 0.81 5.01 38.63
CA GLU A 32 -0.42 5.69 38.23
C GLU A 32 -0.35 6.18 36.78
N LEU A 33 0.80 6.69 36.33
CA LEU A 33 1.01 7.15 34.96
C LEU A 33 1.00 5.97 33.98
N GLU A 34 1.66 4.86 34.33
CA GLU A 34 1.66 3.62 33.54
C GLU A 34 0.25 3.04 33.39
N ASN A 35 -0.52 2.95 34.48
CA ASN A 35 -1.93 2.51 34.45
C ASN A 35 -2.81 3.47 33.63
N SER A 36 -2.59 4.79 33.71
CA SER A 36 -3.31 5.78 32.91
C SER A 36 -2.98 5.69 31.42
N ILE A 37 -1.73 5.38 31.05
CA ILE A 37 -1.31 5.17 29.66
C ILE A 37 -1.93 3.89 29.12
N ASP A 38 -1.92 2.79 29.89
CA ASP A 38 -2.52 1.53 29.49
C ASP A 38 -4.04 1.65 29.31
N ASP A 39 -4.74 2.39 30.20
CA ASP A 39 -6.18 2.67 30.05
C ASP A 39 -6.50 3.52 28.82
N VAL A 40 -5.68 4.53 28.50
CA VAL A 40 -5.84 5.36 27.30
C VAL A 40 -5.58 4.55 26.03
N LEU A 41 -4.53 3.73 26.03
CA LEU A 41 -4.23 2.86 24.87
C LEU A 41 -5.31 1.80 24.66
N LEU A 42 -5.86 1.21 25.75
CA LEU A 42 -6.94 0.23 25.67
C LEU A 42 -8.26 0.85 25.21
N THR A 43 -8.57 2.10 25.59
CA THR A 43 -9.76 2.82 25.09
C THR A 43 -9.61 3.21 23.63
N ASP A 44 -8.46 3.69 23.21
CA ASP A 44 -8.18 4.03 21.81
C ASP A 44 -8.22 2.78 20.92
N GLU A 45 -7.65 1.66 21.36
CA GLU A 45 -7.74 0.38 20.64
C GLU A 45 -9.16 -0.16 20.59
N ALA A 46 -9.93 -0.03 21.66
CA ALA A 46 -11.32 -0.49 21.71
C ALA A 46 -12.24 0.38 20.85
N GLU A 47 -12.09 1.70 20.87
CA GLU A 47 -12.83 2.63 20.00
C GLU A 47 -12.45 2.41 18.54
N TRP A 48 -11.16 2.24 18.25
CA TRP A 48 -10.67 1.91 16.93
C TRP A 48 -11.23 0.57 16.43
N PHE A 49 -11.25 -0.47 17.27
CA PHE A 49 -11.81 -1.78 16.94
C PHE A 49 -13.33 -1.75 16.70
N GLN A 50 -14.08 -0.90 17.43
CA GLN A 50 -15.50 -0.68 17.15
C GLN A 50 -15.73 0.08 15.85
N MET A 51 -14.94 1.12 15.59
CA MET A 51 -14.97 1.86 14.34
C MET A 51 -14.59 0.96 13.15
N TRP A 52 -13.61 0.09 13.31
CA TRP A 52 -13.20 -0.92 12.34
C TRP A 52 -14.34 -1.92 12.05
N LYS A 53 -15.00 -2.46 13.09
CA LYS A 53 -16.16 -3.35 12.93
C LYS A 53 -17.33 -2.69 12.18
N THR A 54 -17.56 -1.43 12.39
CA THR A 54 -18.64 -0.67 11.75
C THR A 54 -18.27 -0.20 10.34
N SER A 55 -16.99 -0.06 10.02
CA SER A 55 -16.51 0.33 8.68
C SER A 55 -16.64 -0.79 7.65
N GLY A 56 -16.79 -2.05 8.08
CA GLY A 56 -16.85 -3.21 7.19
C GLY A 56 -15.53 -3.53 6.49
N ILE A 57 -14.43 -2.89 6.88
CA ILE A 57 -13.08 -3.23 6.41
C ILE A 57 -12.67 -4.51 7.12
N HIS A 58 -12.34 -5.57 6.34
CA HIS A 58 -11.89 -6.84 6.91
C HIS A 58 -10.41 -6.81 7.28
N GLN A 59 -9.59 -6.18 6.41
CA GLN A 59 -8.15 -6.11 6.62
C GLN A 59 -7.56 -4.91 5.87
N GLU A 60 -6.57 -4.25 6.48
CA GLU A 60 -5.82 -3.15 5.87
C GLU A 60 -4.35 -3.17 6.30
N VAL A 61 -3.44 -2.87 5.38
CA VAL A 61 -2.01 -2.69 5.62
C VAL A 61 -1.72 -1.21 5.84
N TYR A 62 -1.43 -0.83 7.08
CA TYR A 62 -1.15 0.55 7.45
C TYR A 62 0.28 0.99 7.13
N GLY A 63 0.44 2.29 6.91
CA GLY A 63 1.76 2.89 6.74
C GLY A 63 2.33 2.81 5.33
N VAL A 64 1.53 2.45 4.34
CA VAL A 64 1.90 2.58 2.93
C VAL A 64 1.75 4.05 2.52
N PRO A 65 2.83 4.77 2.19
CA PRO A 65 2.70 6.17 1.79
C PRO A 65 2.09 6.27 0.39
N TYR A 66 1.33 7.34 0.15
CA TYR A 66 0.80 7.64 -1.17
C TYR A 66 1.77 8.48 -1.99
N TYR A 67 2.04 8.07 -3.22
CA TYR A 67 2.80 8.83 -4.22
C TYR A 67 2.01 9.00 -5.50
N SER A 68 1.71 10.25 -5.88
CA SER A 68 1.13 10.55 -7.18
C SER A 68 2.21 10.46 -8.27
N GLN A 69 1.94 9.74 -9.35
CA GLN A 69 2.84 9.73 -10.50
C GLN A 69 2.93 11.12 -11.18
N LEU A 70 1.90 11.95 -11.00
CA LEU A 70 1.82 13.28 -11.60
C LEU A 70 2.72 14.30 -10.89
N ASP A 71 3.14 14.01 -9.63
CA ASP A 71 4.09 14.83 -8.86
C ASP A 71 5.55 14.48 -9.16
N SER A 72 5.79 13.71 -10.22
CA SER A 72 7.12 13.31 -10.63
C SER A 72 7.96 14.49 -11.10
N LEU A 73 9.20 14.58 -10.62
CA LEU A 73 10.18 15.57 -11.08
C LEU A 73 10.71 15.30 -12.51
N THR A 74 10.36 14.16 -13.10
CA THR A 74 10.85 13.77 -14.44
C THR A 74 10.13 14.48 -15.58
N GLY A 75 8.91 14.98 -15.34
CA GLY A 75 8.00 15.48 -16.36
C GLY A 75 7.32 14.39 -17.21
N TYR A 76 7.61 13.11 -16.95
CA TYR A 76 7.04 11.94 -17.65
C TYR A 76 6.03 11.17 -16.78
N GLY A 77 5.43 11.82 -15.80
CA GLY A 77 4.52 11.20 -14.83
C GLY A 77 3.38 10.39 -15.46
N PHE A 78 2.91 10.79 -16.66
CA PHE A 78 1.83 10.08 -17.36
C PHE A 78 2.09 8.59 -17.65
N ARG A 79 3.35 8.12 -17.60
CA ARG A 79 3.74 6.71 -17.83
C ARG A 79 4.43 6.06 -16.63
N GLU A 80 4.46 6.71 -15.46
CA GLU A 80 5.24 6.29 -14.29
C GLU A 80 4.40 5.64 -13.19
N CYS A 81 3.20 5.09 -13.51
CA CYS A 81 2.37 4.40 -12.55
C CYS A 81 3.11 3.23 -11.86
N PHE A 82 3.89 2.48 -12.62
CA PHE A 82 4.64 1.36 -12.10
C PHE A 82 5.76 1.80 -11.14
N ASP A 83 6.53 2.85 -11.50
CA ASP A 83 7.54 3.42 -10.61
C ASP A 83 6.93 3.92 -9.29
N SER A 84 5.78 4.61 -9.36
CA SER A 84 5.13 5.15 -8.18
C SER A 84 4.56 4.06 -7.29
N ALA A 85 3.93 3.03 -7.88
CA ALA A 85 3.45 1.87 -7.13
C ALA A 85 4.62 1.13 -6.44
N ALA A 86 5.71 0.89 -7.17
CA ALA A 86 6.89 0.23 -6.60
C ALA A 86 7.58 1.09 -5.52
N ALA A 87 7.61 2.41 -5.70
CA ALA A 87 8.14 3.33 -4.70
C ALA A 87 7.30 3.35 -3.41
N MET A 88 5.95 3.27 -3.50
CA MET A 88 5.08 3.15 -2.33
C MET A 88 5.40 1.89 -1.52
N VAL A 89 5.56 0.73 -2.18
CA VAL A 89 5.92 -0.52 -1.52
C VAL A 89 7.35 -0.47 -0.95
N ALA A 90 8.31 0.06 -1.69
CA ALA A 90 9.69 0.24 -1.21
C ALA A 90 9.76 1.18 0.03
N ALA A 91 8.94 2.23 0.06
CA ALA A 91 8.87 3.15 1.19
C ALA A 91 8.16 2.51 2.40
N PHE A 92 7.13 1.69 2.19
CA PHE A 92 6.53 0.86 3.24
C PHE A 92 7.59 -0.02 3.93
N HIS A 93 8.47 -0.63 3.17
CA HIS A 93 9.62 -1.39 3.69
C HIS A 93 10.77 -0.49 4.20
N ARG A 94 10.62 0.84 4.17
CA ARG A 94 11.60 1.83 4.65
C ARG A 94 12.96 1.77 3.96
N VAL A 95 13.00 1.34 2.69
CA VAL A 95 14.25 1.28 1.90
C VAL A 95 14.42 2.48 0.97
N VAL A 96 13.37 3.28 0.77
CA VAL A 96 13.42 4.57 0.08
C VAL A 96 12.63 5.63 0.85
N GLN A 97 12.96 6.91 0.63
CA GLN A 97 12.27 8.04 1.29
C GLN A 97 11.31 8.78 0.35
N SER A 98 11.42 8.58 -0.97
CA SER A 98 10.58 9.23 -1.97
C SER A 98 10.53 8.42 -3.26
N GLN A 99 9.51 8.70 -4.08
CA GLN A 99 9.39 8.12 -5.42
C GLN A 99 10.56 8.51 -6.34
N ASP A 100 11.12 9.72 -6.20
CA ASP A 100 12.24 10.14 -7.04
C ASP A 100 13.54 9.41 -6.67
N THR A 101 13.76 9.11 -5.40
CA THR A 101 14.88 8.23 -4.96
C THR A 101 14.75 6.85 -5.58
N TYR A 102 13.53 6.28 -5.61
CA TYR A 102 13.26 5.02 -6.27
C TYR A 102 13.57 5.08 -7.78
N ARG A 103 13.06 6.09 -8.48
CA ARG A 103 13.25 6.28 -9.93
C ARG A 103 14.71 6.43 -10.34
N ILE A 104 15.51 7.14 -9.56
CA ILE A 104 16.95 7.28 -9.80
C ILE A 104 17.62 5.89 -9.79
N ARG A 105 17.24 5.01 -8.89
CA ARG A 105 17.76 3.64 -8.83
C ARG A 105 17.23 2.80 -9.99
N ARG A 106 15.93 2.85 -10.26
CA ARG A 106 15.25 2.08 -11.31
C ARG A 106 15.88 2.34 -12.71
N ARG A 107 16.24 3.58 -13.05
CA ARG A 107 16.89 3.92 -14.32
C ARG A 107 18.16 3.13 -14.63
N LYS A 108 18.80 2.54 -13.62
CA LYS A 108 19.97 1.67 -13.79
C LYS A 108 19.61 0.24 -14.21
N HIS A 109 18.33 -0.11 -14.11
CA HIS A 109 17.82 -1.46 -14.38
C HIS A 109 16.96 -1.54 -15.64
N GLY A 110 16.51 -0.41 -16.20
CA GLY A 110 15.73 -0.40 -17.43
C GLY A 110 14.66 0.71 -17.47
N ASP A 111 13.67 0.55 -18.36
CA ASP A 111 12.56 1.51 -18.52
C ASP A 111 11.50 1.34 -17.42
N THR A 112 10.74 2.43 -17.18
CA THR A 112 9.70 2.48 -16.15
C THR A 112 8.58 1.46 -16.37
N THR A 113 8.32 1.06 -17.60
CA THR A 113 7.24 0.13 -17.96
C THR A 113 7.67 -1.34 -17.96
N GLU A 114 8.95 -1.62 -17.74
CA GLU A 114 9.50 -2.96 -17.78
C GLU A 114 9.42 -3.65 -16.42
N VAL A 115 8.78 -4.81 -16.37
CA VAL A 115 8.65 -5.61 -15.15
C VAL A 115 10.00 -5.94 -14.54
N HIS A 116 10.97 -6.38 -15.36
CA HIS A 116 12.28 -6.77 -14.85
C HIS A 116 13.04 -5.58 -14.23
N ALA A 117 12.83 -4.34 -14.75
CA ALA A 117 13.44 -3.16 -14.19
C ALA A 117 12.89 -2.87 -12.79
N GLN A 118 11.59 -3.04 -12.56
CA GLN A 118 10.97 -2.87 -11.26
C GLN A 118 11.42 -3.94 -10.27
N VAL A 119 11.37 -5.23 -10.65
CA VAL A 119 11.81 -6.34 -9.81
C VAL A 119 13.28 -6.18 -9.42
N SER A 120 14.17 -5.94 -10.41
CA SER A 120 15.61 -5.77 -10.14
C SER A 120 15.89 -4.55 -9.26
N THR A 121 15.08 -3.49 -9.38
CA THR A 121 15.22 -2.30 -8.52
C THR A 121 14.86 -2.63 -7.07
N LEU A 122 13.72 -3.27 -6.83
CA LEU A 122 13.30 -3.70 -5.50
C LEU A 122 14.35 -4.62 -4.87
N GLN A 123 14.83 -5.60 -5.63
CA GLN A 123 15.90 -6.50 -5.20
C GLN A 123 17.22 -5.76 -4.89
N SER A 124 17.55 -4.71 -5.65
CA SER A 124 18.74 -3.89 -5.38
C SER A 124 18.67 -3.08 -4.09
N PHE A 125 17.49 -2.93 -3.51
CA PHE A 125 17.25 -2.38 -2.18
C PHE A 125 17.23 -3.45 -1.08
N GLY A 126 17.48 -4.72 -1.42
CA GLY A 126 17.50 -5.84 -0.48
C GLY A 126 16.12 -6.43 -0.16
N LEU A 127 15.12 -6.13 -0.99
CA LEU A 127 13.78 -6.73 -0.89
C LEU A 127 13.73 -8.01 -1.72
N ASN A 128 12.97 -8.99 -1.24
CA ASN A 128 12.60 -10.15 -2.03
C ASN A 128 11.39 -9.78 -2.89
N ALA A 129 11.59 -9.65 -4.21
CA ALA A 129 10.56 -9.23 -5.15
C ALA A 129 10.39 -10.26 -6.25
N GLU A 130 9.15 -10.67 -6.52
CA GLU A 130 8.79 -11.65 -7.53
C GLU A 130 7.59 -11.19 -8.34
N PHE A 131 7.69 -11.25 -9.67
CA PHE A 131 6.55 -11.01 -10.57
C PHE A 131 5.84 -12.32 -10.92
N ARG A 132 4.51 -12.33 -10.80
CA ARG A 132 3.64 -13.46 -11.17
C ARG A 132 2.54 -13.03 -12.14
N LYS A 133 2.21 -13.89 -13.10
CA LYS A 133 1.17 -13.69 -14.12
C LYS A 133 -0.09 -14.54 -13.90
N ASN A 134 -0.08 -15.38 -12.89
CA ASN A 134 -1.13 -16.35 -12.60
C ASN A 134 -1.75 -16.10 -11.23
N VAL A 135 -1.93 -14.82 -10.90
CA VAL A 135 -2.42 -14.38 -9.60
C VAL A 135 -3.95 -14.46 -9.56
N ARG A 136 -4.48 -15.05 -8.51
CA ARG A 136 -5.90 -15.07 -8.16
C ARG A 136 -6.24 -13.92 -7.23
N VAL A 137 -7.52 -13.70 -7.05
CA VAL A 137 -8.01 -12.68 -6.10
C VAL A 137 -7.69 -13.08 -4.66
N GLU A 138 -7.79 -14.36 -4.35
CA GLU A 138 -7.47 -14.91 -3.03
C GLU A 138 -6.00 -14.70 -2.65
N ASP A 139 -5.10 -14.70 -3.64
CA ASP A 139 -3.68 -14.40 -3.40
C ASP A 139 -3.47 -12.96 -2.92
N ILE A 140 -4.31 -12.00 -3.39
CA ILE A 140 -4.30 -10.61 -2.90
C ILE A 140 -4.69 -10.58 -1.42
N GLU A 141 -5.78 -11.26 -1.06
CA GLU A 141 -6.28 -11.31 0.33
C GLU A 141 -5.23 -11.93 1.27
N ILE A 142 -4.58 -13.03 0.85
CA ILE A 142 -3.50 -13.69 1.61
C ILE A 142 -2.35 -12.71 1.88
N GLU A 143 -1.94 -11.89 0.91
CA GLU A 143 -0.88 -10.91 1.12
C GLU A 143 -1.30 -9.81 2.10
N ILE A 144 -2.51 -9.30 1.96
CA ILE A 144 -3.04 -8.27 2.86
C ILE A 144 -3.18 -8.82 4.29
N ASP A 145 -3.70 -10.05 4.45
CA ASP A 145 -3.81 -10.72 5.75
C ASP A 145 -2.45 -10.96 6.42
N ALA A 146 -1.41 -11.13 5.60
CA ALA A 146 -0.04 -11.23 6.08
C ALA A 146 0.63 -9.86 6.33
N GLY A 147 -0.11 -8.75 6.21
CA GLY A 147 0.40 -7.39 6.42
C GLY A 147 1.30 -6.88 5.31
N ARG A 148 1.20 -7.42 4.10
CA ARG A 148 2.02 -7.03 2.95
C ARG A 148 1.16 -6.35 1.88
N PRO A 149 1.48 -5.09 1.49
CA PRO A 149 0.82 -4.44 0.37
C PRO A 149 1.21 -5.10 -0.95
N LEU A 150 0.25 -5.27 -1.86
CA LEU A 150 0.49 -5.97 -3.12
C LEU A 150 0.39 -5.02 -4.32
N MET A 151 1.44 -4.99 -5.15
CA MET A 151 1.40 -4.28 -6.43
C MET A 151 0.63 -5.11 -7.45
N VAL A 152 -0.40 -4.53 -8.06
CA VAL A 152 -1.24 -5.20 -9.07
C VAL A 152 -1.24 -4.45 -10.39
N GLY A 153 -1.13 -5.21 -11.48
CA GLY A 153 -1.27 -4.72 -12.85
C GLY A 153 -2.66 -5.01 -13.37
N TRP A 154 -3.35 -4.00 -13.92
CA TRP A 154 -4.72 -4.14 -14.40
C TRP A 154 -5.01 -3.24 -15.60
N LEU A 155 -6.09 -3.51 -16.35
CA LEU A 155 -6.52 -2.69 -17.49
C LEU A 155 -7.27 -1.44 -17.03
N HIS A 156 -6.67 -0.26 -17.16
CA HIS A 156 -7.33 0.99 -16.77
C HIS A 156 -8.13 1.63 -17.90
N LYS A 157 -7.94 1.22 -19.14
CA LYS A 157 -8.75 1.68 -20.29
C LYS A 157 -9.83 0.65 -20.62
N GLY A 158 -10.70 1.02 -21.55
CA GLY A 158 -11.82 0.18 -21.97
C GLY A 158 -13.11 0.43 -21.18
N ASP A 159 -14.21 0.49 -21.89
CA ASP A 159 -15.56 0.75 -21.36
C ASP A 159 -16.32 -0.56 -21.23
N PHE A 160 -16.47 -1.05 -20.00
CA PHE A 160 -17.13 -2.31 -19.70
C PHE A 160 -18.66 -2.25 -19.87
N THR A 161 -19.24 -1.07 -20.06
CA THR A 161 -20.68 -0.93 -20.37
C THR A 161 -20.98 -1.19 -21.84
N LYS A 162 -19.98 -1.21 -22.71
CA LYS A 162 -20.11 -1.35 -24.17
C LYS A 162 -19.74 -2.75 -24.72
N GLY A 163 -19.60 -3.74 -23.87
CA GLY A 163 -19.26 -5.10 -24.29
C GLY A 163 -17.80 -5.46 -24.01
N ASN A 164 -17.10 -6.14 -24.90
CA ASN A 164 -15.78 -6.67 -24.60
C ASN A 164 -14.71 -5.57 -24.43
N PRO A 165 -14.29 -5.24 -23.22
CA PRO A 165 -13.32 -4.19 -22.92
C PRO A 165 -11.88 -4.65 -23.06
N ALA A 166 -11.67 -5.96 -23.27
CA ALA A 166 -10.35 -6.56 -23.38
C ALA A 166 -9.62 -6.14 -24.68
N VAL A 167 -10.31 -5.47 -25.60
CA VAL A 167 -9.68 -4.88 -26.78
C VAL A 167 -9.07 -3.55 -26.38
N CYS A 168 -7.88 -3.62 -25.83
CA CYS A 168 -7.02 -2.48 -25.70
C CYS A 168 -6.14 -2.39 -26.94
N ASP A 169 -6.62 -1.67 -27.95
CA ASP A 169 -5.96 -1.50 -29.26
C ASP A 169 -4.81 -0.48 -29.20
N SER A 170 -4.55 0.12 -28.05
CA SER A 170 -3.57 1.18 -27.91
C SER A 170 -2.51 0.85 -26.86
N GLU A 171 -1.30 1.32 -27.11
CA GLU A 171 -0.25 1.31 -26.08
C GLU A 171 -0.72 2.01 -24.79
N GLY A 172 -0.26 1.53 -23.65
CA GLY A 172 -0.54 2.14 -22.36
C GLY A 172 -1.93 1.81 -21.78
N CYS A 173 -2.44 0.62 -22.02
CA CYS A 173 -3.69 0.14 -21.42
C CYS A 173 -3.50 -0.45 -20.02
N GLY A 174 -2.31 -0.98 -19.75
CA GLY A 174 -1.93 -1.48 -18.43
C GLY A 174 -1.69 -0.32 -17.46
N HIS A 175 -2.08 -0.53 -16.20
CA HIS A 175 -1.85 0.38 -15.09
C HIS A 175 -1.44 -0.39 -13.85
N TRP A 176 -0.70 0.25 -12.97
CA TRP A 176 -0.23 -0.36 -11.73
C TRP A 176 -0.69 0.45 -10.53
N SER A 177 -1.29 -0.24 -9.57
CA SER A 177 -1.71 0.31 -8.28
C SER A 177 -1.21 -0.59 -7.15
N VAL A 178 -1.32 -0.15 -5.91
CA VAL A 178 -1.00 -0.94 -4.72
C VAL A 178 -2.28 -1.24 -3.98
N ILE A 179 -2.66 -2.51 -3.85
CA ILE A 179 -3.72 -2.93 -2.95
C ILE A 179 -3.15 -2.96 -1.53
N ILE A 180 -3.88 -2.34 -0.62
CA ILE A 180 -3.51 -2.21 0.79
C ILE A 180 -4.57 -2.75 1.74
N GLY A 181 -5.75 -3.10 1.23
CA GLY A 181 -6.83 -3.59 2.06
C GLY A 181 -7.98 -4.15 1.24
N TYR A 182 -8.93 -4.74 1.94
CA TYR A 182 -10.18 -5.22 1.34
C TYR A 182 -11.30 -5.33 2.37
N ASP A 183 -12.54 -5.31 1.88
CA ASP A 183 -13.72 -5.77 2.60
C ASP A 183 -14.55 -6.71 1.72
N LYS A 184 -15.79 -6.98 2.11
CA LYS A 184 -16.68 -7.89 1.37
C LYS A 184 -17.04 -7.38 -0.04
N ASP A 185 -17.02 -6.06 -0.25
CA ASP A 185 -17.54 -5.40 -1.46
C ASP A 185 -16.42 -4.81 -2.32
N ASP A 186 -15.31 -4.35 -1.70
CA ASP A 186 -14.27 -3.58 -2.35
C ASP A 186 -12.85 -4.06 -2.02
N PHE A 187 -11.91 -3.73 -2.90
CA PHE A 187 -10.49 -3.58 -2.56
C PHE A 187 -10.18 -2.11 -2.26
N ILE A 188 -9.27 -1.88 -1.32
CA ILE A 188 -8.74 -0.56 -0.98
C ILE A 188 -7.36 -0.43 -1.61
N ALA A 189 -7.15 0.62 -2.38
CA ALA A 189 -5.93 0.79 -3.14
C ALA A 189 -5.35 2.20 -3.03
N MET A 190 -4.04 2.27 -3.28
CA MET A 190 -3.29 3.48 -3.59
C MET A 190 -3.07 3.52 -5.10
N ASP A 191 -3.77 4.39 -5.80
CA ASP A 191 -3.64 4.56 -7.25
C ASP A 191 -2.81 5.80 -7.59
N PRO A 192 -1.64 5.64 -8.23
CA PRO A 192 -0.75 6.78 -8.46
C PRO A 192 -1.26 7.79 -9.49
N MET A 193 -2.29 7.46 -10.29
CA MET A 193 -2.82 8.35 -11.33
C MET A 193 -4.04 9.16 -10.88
N GLY A 194 -4.59 8.88 -9.71
CA GLY A 194 -5.81 9.52 -9.21
C GLY A 194 -6.98 8.55 -9.11
N LYS A 195 -8.22 9.05 -9.06
CA LYS A 195 -9.38 8.20 -8.88
C LYS A 195 -9.75 7.47 -10.19
N PRO A 196 -9.66 6.12 -10.26
CA PRO A 196 -10.02 5.38 -11.47
C PRO A 196 -11.52 5.37 -11.71
N ASN A 197 -11.90 5.36 -12.99
CA ASN A 197 -13.26 5.06 -13.43
C ASN A 197 -13.35 3.58 -13.83
N MET A 198 -13.80 2.75 -12.88
CA MET A 198 -13.83 1.30 -13.07
C MET A 198 -14.87 0.83 -14.10
N GLN A 199 -15.85 1.64 -14.49
CA GLN A 199 -16.86 1.31 -15.50
C GLN A 199 -16.42 1.72 -16.91
N HIS A 200 -16.06 3.00 -17.08
CA HIS A 200 -15.78 3.57 -18.39
C HIS A 200 -14.27 3.63 -18.72
N GLY A 201 -13.43 3.28 -17.78
CA GLY A 201 -11.98 3.38 -17.93
C GLY A 201 -11.42 4.80 -17.74
N GLY A 202 -10.11 4.89 -17.62
CA GLY A 202 -9.40 6.13 -17.34
C GLY A 202 -9.42 6.55 -15.87
N HIS A 203 -8.94 7.75 -15.60
CA HIS A 203 -8.81 8.30 -14.25
C HIS A 203 -9.29 9.75 -14.20
N ASP A 204 -9.89 10.13 -13.07
CA ASP A 204 -10.07 11.52 -12.69
C ASP A 204 -8.79 11.98 -11.96
N THR A 205 -7.90 12.61 -12.70
CA THR A 205 -6.60 13.08 -12.20
C THR A 205 -6.70 14.31 -11.30
N THR A 206 -7.89 14.90 -11.16
CA THR A 206 -8.15 16.01 -10.23
C THR A 206 -8.47 15.52 -8.82
N LYS A 207 -8.69 14.21 -8.66
CA LYS A 207 -8.96 13.56 -7.38
C LYS A 207 -7.78 12.70 -6.95
N SER A 208 -7.53 12.68 -5.64
CA SER A 208 -6.54 11.79 -5.06
C SER A 208 -6.86 10.32 -5.37
N GLY A 209 -5.81 9.56 -5.64
CA GLY A 209 -5.88 8.09 -5.73
C GLY A 209 -5.54 7.39 -4.41
N GLU A 210 -5.40 8.16 -3.34
CA GLU A 210 -5.15 7.64 -2.00
C GLU A 210 -6.42 7.00 -1.42
N LEU A 211 -6.29 5.80 -0.84
CA LEU A 211 -7.37 5.06 -0.18
C LEU A 211 -8.63 4.91 -1.04
N ILE A 212 -8.44 4.72 -2.34
CA ILE A 212 -9.59 4.52 -3.23
C ILE A 212 -10.21 3.15 -3.03
N ARG A 213 -11.53 3.09 -3.20
CA ARG A 213 -12.30 1.85 -3.16
C ARG A 213 -12.63 1.39 -4.60
N MET A 214 -12.21 0.18 -4.93
CA MET A 214 -12.48 -0.47 -6.20
C MET A 214 -13.42 -1.66 -5.97
N SER A 215 -14.67 -1.58 -6.45
CA SER A 215 -15.62 -2.68 -6.26
C SER A 215 -15.06 -3.98 -6.84
N ARG A 216 -15.19 -5.08 -6.10
CA ARG A 216 -14.67 -6.40 -6.48
C ARG A 216 -15.12 -6.82 -7.88
N PRO A 217 -16.40 -6.74 -8.25
CA PRO A 217 -16.82 -7.13 -9.61
C PRO A 217 -16.13 -6.31 -10.71
N ALA A 218 -16.00 -4.99 -10.52
CA ALA A 218 -15.37 -4.12 -11.50
C ALA A 218 -13.85 -4.33 -11.57
N PHE A 219 -13.20 -4.58 -10.42
CA PHE A 219 -11.78 -4.91 -10.37
C PHE A 219 -11.49 -6.27 -11.04
N TYR A 220 -12.29 -7.30 -10.77
CA TYR A 220 -12.09 -8.64 -11.37
C TYR A 220 -12.11 -8.58 -12.89
N GLN A 221 -13.04 -7.85 -13.48
CA GLN A 221 -13.14 -7.68 -14.93
C GLN A 221 -11.88 -7.06 -15.54
N ARG A 222 -11.14 -6.24 -14.79
CA ARG A 222 -9.95 -5.52 -15.23
C ARG A 222 -8.65 -6.20 -14.86
N PHE A 223 -8.66 -7.04 -13.85
CA PHE A 223 -7.50 -7.77 -13.32
C PHE A 223 -7.39 -9.18 -13.89
N LEU A 224 -8.52 -9.89 -14.02
CA LEU A 224 -8.60 -11.29 -14.45
C LEU A 224 -9.06 -11.41 -15.92
N ILE A 225 -8.38 -10.72 -16.83
CA ILE A 225 -8.83 -10.56 -18.23
C ILE A 225 -8.81 -11.87 -19.00
N GLU A 226 -7.87 -12.77 -18.71
CA GLU A 226 -7.66 -14.04 -19.39
C GLU A 226 -8.21 -15.23 -18.57
N GLY A 227 -8.98 -14.99 -17.51
CA GLY A 227 -9.58 -16.02 -16.66
C GLY A 227 -9.19 -15.89 -15.18
N GLU A 228 -9.70 -16.81 -14.34
CA GLU A 228 -9.65 -16.74 -12.87
C GLU A 228 -8.25 -16.65 -12.25
N ALA A 229 -7.22 -17.07 -12.94
CA ALA A 229 -5.84 -17.03 -12.48
C ALA A 229 -4.94 -16.35 -13.52
N SER A 230 -5.36 -15.16 -13.99
CA SER A 230 -4.62 -14.40 -15.00
C SER A 230 -4.11 -13.05 -14.51
N GLY A 231 -4.29 -12.75 -13.23
CA GLY A 231 -3.85 -11.49 -12.65
C GLY A 231 -2.33 -11.33 -12.66
N TRP A 232 -1.89 -10.09 -12.81
CA TRP A 232 -0.47 -9.71 -12.76
C TRP A 232 -0.18 -9.00 -11.45
N ALA A 233 0.82 -9.47 -10.70
CA ALA A 233 1.24 -8.83 -9.48
C ALA A 233 2.74 -8.95 -9.23
N ILE A 234 3.29 -8.03 -8.43
CA ILE A 234 4.62 -8.15 -7.84
C ILE A 234 4.46 -8.32 -6.33
N PHE A 235 4.89 -9.47 -5.86
CA PHE A 235 4.99 -9.84 -4.45
C PHE A 235 6.29 -9.31 -3.89
N VAL A 236 6.24 -8.66 -2.72
CA VAL A 236 7.42 -8.04 -2.10
C VAL A 236 7.42 -8.33 -0.61
N ASP A 237 8.51 -8.88 -0.12
CA ASP A 237 8.78 -9.05 1.30
C ASP A 237 10.25 -8.69 1.66
N ARG A 238 10.62 -8.88 2.93
CA ARG A 238 11.97 -8.65 3.46
C ARG A 238 12.69 -9.95 3.73
#